data_3907894b11b0f1376668936090742123
#
_entry.id   3907894b11b0f1376668936090742123
#
_cell.length_a   1.000
_cell.length_b   1.000
_cell.length_c   1.000
_cell.angle_alpha   90.00
_cell.angle_beta   90.00
_cell.angle_gamma   90.00
#
_symmetry.space_group_name_H-M   'P 1'
#
loop_
_entity.id
_entity.type
_entity.pdbx_description
1 polymer ?
#
loop_
_entity_poly.entity_id
_entity_poly.type
_entity_poly.pdbx_seq_one_letter_code
_entity_poly.pdbx_strand_id
1 'polypeptide(L)'
;MARIGIAGAGLLGRLLAWQLADSHDVTVYDPADGPQARSDGQGPAAFTAAGMLSPLAELDNSGPSIATLGWRSMRLWREITDALARAEAPRASALPAACGSCTGCAAPVGAAQAPAMPLRTLGSVLVAHGTDLGAAQRVLARLAQAPDLAGVVQAPQRLDRDTLTALEPAIDPRLHAWLLPGEGQILPLQVLPALCAAARGVRWRWGHTVASVGAGCIVLGDGRTEHFDLAIDVRGTGARPDLPVRGVRGEVVWLQAPGVPLHRPVRLLHPRHRVYIVPRPCDHIVIGASEIESEDRSPVSLRSAVELMAAAQSVLPELAEARIVHLETNLRPALPDNEPRIEHMDGLLRINGLYRHGWLLAPALVQDGLVAAGLREPSEDAAHA
;
A
#
# COMPACT_ATOMS: atom_id res chain seq x y z
N MET A 1 -21.72 7.21 -21.82
CA MET A 1 -20.26 7.37 -21.72
C MET A 1 -20.00 8.79 -21.27
N ALA A 2 -19.53 8.97 -20.04
CA ALA A 2 -19.27 10.28 -19.44
C ALA A 2 -17.79 10.67 -19.64
N ARG A 3 -17.51 11.99 -19.67
CA ARG A 3 -16.14 12.55 -19.62
C ARG A 3 -15.76 12.72 -18.15
N ILE A 4 -14.74 11.98 -17.70
CA ILE A 4 -14.29 11.97 -16.30
C ILE A 4 -12.87 12.52 -16.20
N GLY A 5 -12.69 13.53 -15.33
CA GLY A 5 -11.38 14.07 -15.01
C GLY A 5 -10.94 13.56 -13.63
N ILE A 6 -9.73 13.02 -13.52
CA ILE A 6 -9.15 12.55 -12.24
C ILE A 6 -7.92 13.39 -11.92
N ALA A 7 -7.91 14.01 -10.75
CA ALA A 7 -6.77 14.72 -10.20
C ALA A 7 -6.01 13.83 -9.22
N GLY A 8 -4.77 13.45 -9.60
CA GLY A 8 -3.88 12.56 -8.87
C GLY A 8 -3.79 11.16 -9.47
N ALA A 9 -2.57 10.73 -9.85
CA ALA A 9 -2.24 9.38 -10.31
C ALA A 9 -1.53 8.54 -9.24
N GLY A 10 -1.90 8.73 -7.98
CA GLY A 10 -1.55 7.84 -6.89
C GLY A 10 -2.33 6.52 -6.97
N LEU A 11 -2.36 5.76 -5.88
CA LEU A 11 -3.03 4.46 -5.83
C LEU A 11 -4.52 4.56 -6.19
N LEU A 12 -5.24 5.50 -5.58
CA LEU A 12 -6.69 5.68 -5.86
C LEU A 12 -6.94 6.09 -7.31
N GLY A 13 -6.17 7.07 -7.83
CA GLY A 13 -6.37 7.54 -9.20
C GLY A 13 -6.11 6.48 -10.24
N ARG A 14 -5.12 5.61 -10.04
CA ARG A 14 -4.83 4.50 -10.95
C ARG A 14 -5.89 3.40 -10.88
N LEU A 15 -6.40 3.08 -9.69
CA LEU A 15 -7.51 2.14 -9.52
C LEU A 15 -8.79 2.66 -10.19
N LEU A 16 -9.13 3.94 -9.96
CA LEU A 16 -10.28 4.59 -10.58
C LEU A 16 -10.15 4.62 -12.11
N ALA A 17 -9.00 5.06 -12.62
CA ALA A 17 -8.74 5.12 -14.05
C ALA A 17 -8.87 3.73 -14.71
N TRP A 18 -8.30 2.70 -14.08
CA TRP A 18 -8.40 1.33 -14.57
C TRP A 18 -9.84 0.81 -14.57
N GLN A 19 -10.62 1.07 -13.52
CA GLN A 19 -12.01 0.62 -13.45
C GLN A 19 -12.96 1.34 -14.42
N LEU A 20 -12.64 2.60 -14.75
CA LEU A 20 -13.49 3.45 -15.60
C LEU A 20 -13.11 3.41 -17.08
N ALA A 21 -11.92 2.89 -17.41
CA ALA A 21 -11.32 2.95 -18.75
C ALA A 21 -12.20 2.39 -19.88
N ASP A 22 -12.91 1.29 -19.60
CA ASP A 22 -13.70 0.58 -20.62
C ASP A 22 -15.09 1.20 -20.85
N SER A 23 -15.58 2.04 -19.91
CA SER A 23 -16.95 2.56 -19.92
C SER A 23 -17.06 4.08 -20.09
N HIS A 24 -15.96 4.80 -19.85
CA HIS A 24 -15.95 6.27 -19.84
C HIS A 24 -14.73 6.86 -20.57
N ASP A 25 -14.80 8.15 -20.89
CA ASP A 25 -13.69 8.93 -21.45
C ASP A 25 -12.91 9.56 -20.28
N VAL A 26 -11.78 8.94 -19.89
CA VAL A 26 -11.02 9.28 -18.68
C VAL A 26 -9.75 10.04 -18.99
N THR A 27 -9.54 11.17 -18.31
CA THR A 27 -8.29 11.93 -18.30
C THR A 27 -7.77 12.05 -16.86
N VAL A 28 -6.48 11.72 -16.66
CA VAL A 28 -5.83 11.77 -15.34
C VAL A 28 -4.71 12.81 -15.38
N TYR A 29 -4.65 13.68 -14.37
CA TYR A 29 -3.61 14.71 -14.21
C TYR A 29 -2.76 14.41 -12.98
N ASP A 30 -1.43 14.47 -13.14
CA ASP A 30 -0.50 14.25 -12.03
C ASP A 30 0.82 15.03 -12.27
N PRO A 31 1.43 15.60 -11.23
CA PRO A 31 2.71 16.32 -11.36
C PRO A 31 3.91 15.41 -11.59
N ALA A 32 3.80 14.09 -11.40
CA ALA A 32 4.89 13.15 -11.69
C ALA A 32 5.25 13.11 -13.18
N ASP A 33 6.47 12.70 -13.51
CA ASP A 33 6.96 12.62 -14.88
C ASP A 33 6.43 11.39 -15.64
N GLY A 34 5.84 10.42 -14.92
CA GLY A 34 5.37 9.18 -15.52
C GLY A 34 4.84 8.17 -14.49
N PRO A 35 4.53 6.94 -14.95
CA PRO A 35 3.89 5.92 -14.14
C PRO A 35 4.83 5.23 -13.13
N GLN A 36 6.13 5.45 -13.20
CA GLN A 36 7.12 4.77 -12.37
C GLN A 36 7.34 5.46 -11.02
N ALA A 37 7.94 4.71 -10.07
CA ALA A 37 8.38 5.27 -8.81
C ALA A 37 9.52 6.29 -9.05
N ARG A 38 9.53 7.36 -8.24
CA ARG A 38 10.62 8.33 -8.20
C ARG A 38 11.58 7.98 -7.07
N SER A 39 12.87 8.05 -7.34
CA SER A 39 13.91 7.77 -6.34
C SER A 39 14.09 8.87 -5.29
N ASP A 40 13.50 10.06 -5.53
CA ASP A 40 13.61 11.22 -4.65
C ASP A 40 12.52 11.31 -3.56
N GLY A 41 11.65 10.28 -3.45
CA GLY A 41 10.54 10.26 -2.49
C GLY A 41 9.45 11.32 -2.74
N GLN A 42 9.50 12.05 -3.86
CA GLN A 42 8.50 13.09 -4.20
C GLN A 42 7.27 12.52 -4.90
N GLY A 43 7.27 11.25 -5.21
CA GLY A 43 6.15 10.55 -5.85
C GLY A 43 4.99 10.23 -4.90
N PRO A 44 3.96 9.54 -5.41
CA PRO A 44 2.85 9.06 -4.60
C PRO A 44 3.31 8.20 -3.43
N ALA A 45 2.77 8.45 -2.22
CA ALA A 45 3.13 7.73 -1.00
C ALA A 45 2.95 6.20 -1.10
N ALA A 46 2.10 5.74 -2.00
CA ALA A 46 1.87 4.32 -2.24
C ALA A 46 3.10 3.57 -2.76
N PHE A 47 4.05 4.23 -3.43
CA PHE A 47 5.29 3.59 -3.85
C PHE A 47 6.22 3.29 -2.68
N THR A 48 6.33 4.21 -1.72
CA THR A 48 7.17 4.06 -0.51
C THR A 48 6.58 3.03 0.47
N ALA A 49 5.26 2.86 0.44
CA ALA A 49 4.56 1.96 1.36
C ALA A 49 4.96 0.49 1.15
N ALA A 50 5.08 -0.27 2.24
CA ALA A 50 5.44 -1.68 2.18
C ALA A 50 4.33 -2.60 1.63
N GLY A 51 3.15 -2.09 1.29
CA GLY A 51 2.07 -2.89 0.69
C GLY A 51 1.58 -4.04 1.56
N MET A 52 1.66 -3.91 2.87
CA MET A 52 1.05 -4.89 3.79
C MET A 52 -0.47 -4.82 3.71
N LEU A 53 -1.09 -5.98 3.68
CA LEU A 53 -2.54 -6.16 3.70
C LEU A 53 -2.88 -6.96 4.96
N SER A 54 -3.07 -6.25 6.06
CA SER A 54 -3.14 -6.84 7.39
C SER A 54 -4.35 -6.32 8.18
N PRO A 55 -5.58 -6.64 7.75
CA PRO A 55 -6.79 -6.08 8.33
C PRO A 55 -6.96 -6.42 9.81
N LEU A 56 -6.59 -7.63 10.23
CA LEU A 56 -6.68 -8.03 11.62
C LEU A 56 -5.69 -7.26 12.50
N ALA A 57 -4.44 -7.14 12.04
CA ALA A 57 -3.41 -6.42 12.80
C ALA A 57 -3.71 -4.91 12.96
N GLU A 58 -4.53 -4.32 12.07
CA GLU A 58 -4.92 -2.91 12.19
C GLU A 58 -5.86 -2.65 13.37
N LEU A 59 -6.56 -3.65 13.90
CA LEU A 59 -7.36 -3.53 15.13
C LEU A 59 -6.54 -3.12 16.36
N ASP A 60 -5.21 -3.23 16.30
CA ASP A 60 -4.35 -2.68 17.35
C ASP A 60 -4.46 -1.16 17.47
N ASN A 61 -4.76 -0.46 16.36
CA ASN A 61 -4.65 1.00 16.28
C ASN A 61 -5.83 1.70 15.62
N SER A 62 -6.78 0.94 15.08
CA SER A 62 -7.91 1.45 14.30
C SER A 62 -9.20 0.78 14.72
N GLY A 63 -10.32 1.38 14.35
CA GLY A 63 -11.64 0.83 14.63
C GLY A 63 -11.97 -0.43 13.81
N PRO A 64 -13.01 -1.16 14.20
CA PRO A 64 -13.49 -2.34 13.46
C PRO A 64 -13.84 -2.08 12.00
N SER A 65 -14.28 -0.86 11.67
CA SER A 65 -14.58 -0.41 10.30
C SER A 65 -13.39 -0.58 9.35
N ILE A 66 -12.18 -0.25 9.81
CA ILE A 66 -10.94 -0.39 9.02
C ILE A 66 -10.67 -1.88 8.73
N ALA A 67 -10.85 -2.76 9.70
CA ALA A 67 -10.67 -4.19 9.52
C ALA A 67 -11.69 -4.77 8.53
N THR A 68 -12.97 -4.40 8.66
CA THR A 68 -14.05 -4.84 7.76
C THR A 68 -13.79 -4.40 6.31
N LEU A 69 -13.49 -3.12 6.11
CA LEU A 69 -13.10 -2.59 4.80
C LEU A 69 -11.84 -3.28 4.27
N GLY A 70 -10.89 -3.57 5.14
CA GLY A 70 -9.66 -4.26 4.81
C GLY A 70 -9.90 -5.67 4.28
N TRP A 71 -10.75 -6.48 4.93
CA TRP A 71 -11.09 -7.82 4.48
C TRP A 71 -11.82 -7.80 3.13
N ARG A 72 -12.75 -6.85 2.93
CA ARG A 72 -13.39 -6.63 1.62
C ARG A 72 -12.34 -6.29 0.55
N SER A 73 -11.41 -5.39 0.86
CA SER A 73 -10.32 -5.03 -0.05
C SER A 73 -9.40 -6.19 -0.39
N MET A 74 -9.13 -7.12 0.53
CA MET A 74 -8.33 -8.31 0.27
C MET A 74 -8.91 -9.17 -0.85
N ARG A 75 -10.25 -9.33 -0.88
CA ARG A 75 -10.94 -10.03 -1.97
C ARG A 75 -10.82 -9.25 -3.27
N LEU A 76 -11.10 -7.94 -3.23
CA LEU A 76 -10.98 -7.08 -4.41
C LEU A 76 -9.56 -7.06 -4.97
N TRP A 77 -8.53 -7.09 -4.11
CA TRP A 77 -7.14 -7.18 -4.56
C TRP A 77 -6.85 -8.46 -5.32
N ARG A 78 -7.42 -9.62 -4.93
CA ARG A 78 -7.27 -10.86 -5.70
C ARG A 78 -7.86 -10.70 -7.11
N GLU A 79 -9.09 -10.19 -7.21
CA GLU A 79 -9.75 -9.95 -8.48
C GLU A 79 -8.95 -8.98 -9.39
N ILE A 80 -8.44 -7.88 -8.82
CA ILE A 80 -7.62 -6.88 -9.53
C ILE A 80 -6.33 -7.51 -10.02
N THR A 81 -5.57 -8.18 -9.16
CA THR A 81 -4.27 -8.77 -9.53
C THR A 81 -4.40 -9.89 -10.54
N ASP A 82 -5.47 -10.68 -10.47
CA ASP A 82 -5.79 -11.71 -11.46
C ASP A 82 -6.15 -11.09 -12.82
N ALA A 83 -6.88 -9.97 -12.82
CA ALA A 83 -7.19 -9.25 -14.05
C ALA A 83 -5.94 -8.62 -14.68
N LEU A 84 -5.06 -8.03 -13.87
CA LEU A 84 -3.78 -7.47 -14.34
C LEU A 84 -2.89 -8.57 -14.95
N ALA A 85 -2.77 -9.72 -14.30
CA ALA A 85 -2.00 -10.86 -14.81
C ALA A 85 -2.53 -11.36 -16.17
N ARG A 86 -3.85 -11.43 -16.32
CA ARG A 86 -4.47 -11.79 -17.62
C ARG A 86 -4.20 -10.77 -18.72
N ALA A 87 -4.13 -9.48 -18.36
CA ALA A 87 -3.86 -8.40 -19.33
C ALA A 87 -2.39 -8.39 -19.81
N GLU A 88 -1.45 -8.90 -19.01
CA GLU A 88 -0.02 -8.99 -19.33
C GLU A 88 0.35 -10.27 -20.14
N ALA A 89 -0.41 -11.35 -20.01
CA ALA A 89 -0.12 -12.65 -20.63
C ALA A 89 0.16 -12.62 -22.14
N PRO A 90 -0.49 -11.79 -22.98
CA PRO A 90 -0.20 -11.68 -24.41
C PRO A 90 1.15 -11.02 -24.74
N ARG A 91 1.75 -10.27 -23.80
CA ARG A 91 3.01 -9.52 -24.00
C ARG A 91 4.27 -10.35 -23.67
N ALA A 92 4.14 -11.34 -22.81
CA ALA A 92 5.26 -12.20 -22.41
C ALA A 92 5.78 -13.08 -23.54
N SER A 93 4.96 -13.35 -24.59
CA SER A 93 5.35 -14.13 -25.76
C SER A 93 6.19 -13.35 -26.81
N ALA A 94 6.36 -12.03 -26.62
CA ALA A 94 7.07 -11.16 -27.58
C ALA A 94 8.44 -10.66 -27.08
N LEU A 95 8.90 -11.09 -25.90
CA LEU A 95 10.22 -10.72 -25.39
C LEU A 95 11.20 -11.89 -25.53
N PRO A 96 12.41 -11.67 -26.10
CA PRO A 96 13.41 -12.72 -26.19
C PRO A 96 13.88 -13.10 -24.77
N ALA A 97 13.90 -14.38 -24.51
CA ALA A 97 14.52 -14.97 -23.34
C ALA A 97 16.04 -14.70 -23.40
N ALA A 98 16.51 -13.73 -22.66
CA ALA A 98 17.93 -13.59 -22.40
C ALA A 98 18.18 -12.72 -21.14
N CYS A 99 18.58 -13.35 -20.04
CA CYS A 99 19.75 -12.93 -19.32
C CYS A 99 20.31 -14.10 -18.52
N GLY A 100 21.37 -14.66 -19.06
CA GLY A 100 22.29 -15.52 -18.31
C GLY A 100 23.13 -14.65 -17.38
N SER A 101 23.36 -15.16 -16.17
CA SER A 101 24.40 -14.76 -15.21
C SER A 101 24.57 -13.25 -14.96
N CYS A 102 23.88 -12.72 -13.97
CA CYS A 102 24.19 -11.39 -13.42
C CYS A 102 25.35 -11.46 -12.43
N THR A 103 26.56 -11.15 -12.90
CA THR A 103 27.67 -10.71 -12.06
C THR A 103 27.71 -9.17 -12.14
N GLY A 104 27.36 -8.48 -11.05
CA GLY A 104 27.70 -7.07 -10.82
C GLY A 104 26.78 -6.03 -11.44
N CYS A 105 25.49 -6.03 -11.19
CA CYS A 105 24.60 -4.94 -11.58
C CYS A 105 24.10 -4.15 -10.37
N ALA A 106 24.62 -2.92 -10.22
CA ALA A 106 23.86 -1.85 -9.59
C ALA A 106 22.72 -1.45 -10.54
N ALA A 107 21.68 -2.28 -10.63
CA ALA A 107 20.48 -1.94 -11.38
C ALA A 107 19.53 -1.15 -10.44
N PRO A 108 18.83 -0.11 -10.95
CA PRO A 108 17.85 0.59 -10.16
C PRO A 108 16.78 -0.42 -9.68
N VAL A 109 16.30 -0.24 -8.44
CA VAL A 109 15.24 -1.02 -7.82
C VAL A 109 14.00 -0.96 -8.74
N GLY A 110 13.83 -1.94 -9.63
CA GLY A 110 12.74 -1.93 -10.64
C GLY A 110 13.01 -2.68 -11.93
N ALA A 111 14.20 -3.28 -12.12
CA ALA A 111 14.53 -4.02 -13.35
C ALA A 111 13.84 -5.40 -13.42
N ALA A 112 13.32 -5.69 -14.58
CA ALA A 112 12.50 -6.81 -14.97
C ALA A 112 13.00 -8.19 -14.50
N GLN A 113 12.28 -8.82 -13.60
CA GLN A 113 12.31 -10.26 -13.37
C GLN A 113 10.93 -10.85 -13.63
N ALA A 114 10.89 -12.17 -13.93
CA ALA A 114 9.66 -12.93 -14.18
C ALA A 114 8.56 -12.57 -13.17
N PRO A 115 7.28 -12.53 -13.58
CA PRO A 115 6.20 -11.99 -12.77
C PRO A 115 6.07 -12.80 -11.48
N ALA A 116 6.69 -12.29 -10.40
CA ALA A 116 6.31 -12.73 -9.07
C ALA A 116 4.84 -12.36 -8.92
N MET A 117 4.00 -13.27 -8.43
CA MET A 117 2.60 -12.96 -8.11
C MET A 117 2.56 -11.67 -7.30
N PRO A 118 1.93 -10.59 -7.81
CA PRO A 118 1.98 -9.28 -7.17
C PRO A 118 1.26 -9.24 -5.81
N LEU A 119 0.39 -10.23 -5.57
CA LEU A 119 -0.33 -10.45 -4.31
C LEU A 119 0.07 -11.80 -3.71
N ARG A 120 0.46 -11.80 -2.42
CA ARG A 120 0.74 -13.00 -1.64
C ARG A 120 -0.10 -12.99 -0.37
N THR A 121 -0.90 -14.02 -0.13
CA THR A 121 -1.80 -14.16 1.04
C THR A 121 -1.41 -15.35 1.91
N LEU A 122 -0.14 -15.40 2.28
CA LEU A 122 0.43 -16.48 3.10
C LEU A 122 0.21 -16.28 4.62
N GLY A 123 -0.51 -15.24 5.01
CA GLY A 123 -0.59 -14.75 6.38
C GLY A 123 0.50 -13.72 6.69
N SER A 124 0.45 -13.14 7.87
CA SER A 124 1.52 -12.35 8.49
C SER A 124 1.88 -12.92 9.85
N VAL A 125 3.05 -12.56 10.37
CA VAL A 125 3.52 -13.03 11.68
C VAL A 125 3.65 -11.85 12.63
N LEU A 126 3.01 -11.92 13.80
CA LEU A 126 3.28 -11.04 14.93
C LEU A 126 4.35 -11.67 15.80
N VAL A 127 5.34 -10.88 16.22
CA VAL A 127 6.39 -11.35 17.12
C VAL A 127 6.57 -10.40 18.31
N ALA A 128 6.98 -10.93 19.46
CA ALA A 128 7.28 -10.14 20.64
C ALA A 128 8.48 -10.74 21.39
N HIS A 129 9.32 -9.85 21.94
CA HIS A 129 10.32 -10.28 22.91
C HIS A 129 9.65 -10.69 24.23
N GLY A 130 10.30 -11.57 24.99
CA GLY A 130 9.77 -12.04 26.28
C GLY A 130 9.49 -10.91 27.27
N THR A 131 10.31 -9.84 27.25
CA THR A 131 10.13 -8.63 28.06
C THR A 131 8.86 -7.86 27.70
N ASP A 132 8.35 -7.99 26.48
CA ASP A 132 7.23 -7.23 25.93
C ASP A 132 5.94 -8.06 25.84
N LEU A 133 5.94 -9.28 26.38
CA LEU A 133 4.81 -10.22 26.27
C LEU A 133 3.50 -9.63 26.82
N GLY A 134 3.55 -8.85 27.92
CA GLY A 134 2.37 -8.18 28.45
C GLY A 134 1.76 -7.15 27.49
N ALA A 135 2.58 -6.43 26.72
CA ALA A 135 2.10 -5.54 25.66
C ALA A 135 1.49 -6.34 24.50
N ALA A 136 2.14 -7.42 24.09
CA ALA A 136 1.64 -8.31 23.04
C ALA A 136 0.29 -8.93 23.42
N GLN A 137 0.10 -9.37 24.66
CA GLN A 137 -1.18 -9.91 25.14
C GLN A 137 -2.32 -8.90 25.06
N ARG A 138 -2.07 -7.61 25.34
CA ARG A 138 -3.08 -6.55 25.18
C ARG A 138 -3.48 -6.35 23.71
N VAL A 139 -2.52 -6.41 22.81
CA VAL A 139 -2.80 -6.37 21.35
C VAL A 139 -3.64 -7.58 20.97
N LEU A 140 -3.22 -8.78 21.30
CA LEU A 140 -3.94 -10.02 20.98
C LEU A 140 -5.37 -10.04 21.54
N ALA A 141 -5.60 -9.49 22.75
CA ALA A 141 -6.93 -9.37 23.32
C ALA A 141 -7.83 -8.44 22.47
N ARG A 142 -7.27 -7.36 21.88
CA ARG A 142 -8.02 -6.52 20.93
C ARG A 142 -8.31 -7.25 19.61
N LEU A 143 -7.33 -7.97 19.09
CA LEU A 143 -7.51 -8.76 17.85
C LEU A 143 -8.56 -9.86 18.03
N ALA A 144 -8.69 -10.43 19.22
CA ALA A 144 -9.73 -11.43 19.54
C ALA A 144 -11.16 -10.85 19.57
N GLN A 145 -11.30 -9.51 19.60
CA GLN A 145 -12.59 -8.80 19.50
C GLN A 145 -12.94 -8.41 18.06
N ALA A 146 -12.22 -8.96 17.07
CA ALA A 146 -12.52 -8.71 15.66
C ALA A 146 -13.98 -9.01 15.35
N PRO A 147 -14.63 -8.22 14.49
CA PRO A 147 -15.98 -8.50 14.03
C PRO A 147 -16.05 -9.92 13.45
N ASP A 148 -17.11 -10.66 13.79
CA ASP A 148 -17.38 -11.94 13.14
C ASP A 148 -17.86 -11.66 11.70
N LEU A 149 -16.95 -11.78 10.76
CA LEU A 149 -17.22 -11.61 9.34
C LEU A 149 -17.49 -12.97 8.69
N ALA A 150 -18.45 -13.71 9.22
CA ALA A 150 -18.99 -14.94 8.61
C ALA A 150 -17.90 -15.96 8.19
N GLY A 151 -16.94 -16.23 9.07
CA GLY A 151 -15.87 -17.19 8.84
C GLY A 151 -14.70 -16.69 8.00
N VAL A 152 -14.69 -15.42 7.61
CA VAL A 152 -13.59 -14.79 6.87
C VAL A 152 -12.41 -14.45 7.79
N VAL A 153 -12.70 -14.06 9.03
CA VAL A 153 -11.69 -13.69 10.02
C VAL A 153 -11.29 -14.91 10.84
N GLN A 154 -10.02 -15.25 10.80
CA GLN A 154 -9.45 -16.30 11.65
C GLN A 154 -8.68 -15.66 12.81
N ALA A 155 -8.86 -16.22 14.02
CA ALA A 155 -8.14 -15.75 15.19
C ALA A 155 -6.61 -15.93 15.05
N PRO A 156 -5.80 -15.09 15.72
CA PRO A 156 -4.36 -15.26 15.77
C PRO A 156 -3.99 -16.65 16.30
N GLN A 157 -3.13 -17.35 15.58
CA GLN A 157 -2.68 -18.69 15.93
C GLN A 157 -1.29 -18.62 16.58
N ARG A 158 -1.17 -19.03 17.85
CA ARG A 158 0.13 -19.07 18.51
C ARG A 158 1.03 -20.10 17.84
N LEU A 159 2.26 -19.71 17.56
CA LEU A 159 3.31 -20.58 17.04
C LEU A 159 4.24 -20.99 18.19
N ASP A 160 4.53 -22.29 18.29
CA ASP A 160 5.63 -22.78 19.08
C ASP A 160 6.95 -22.63 18.30
N ARG A 161 8.07 -22.97 18.94
CA ARG A 161 9.41 -22.79 18.38
C ARG A 161 9.58 -23.57 17.08
N ASP A 162 9.15 -24.82 17.07
CA ASP A 162 9.39 -25.73 15.92
C ASP A 162 8.54 -25.29 14.73
N THR A 163 7.29 -24.94 14.96
CA THR A 163 6.38 -24.40 13.96
C THR A 163 6.88 -23.06 13.42
N LEU A 164 7.36 -22.15 14.28
CA LEU A 164 7.93 -20.87 13.86
C LEU A 164 9.16 -21.10 12.97
N THR A 165 10.09 -21.95 13.39
CA THR A 165 11.32 -22.26 12.64
C THR A 165 11.01 -22.91 11.29
N ALA A 166 10.02 -23.79 11.23
CA ALA A 166 9.58 -24.41 9.98
C ALA A 166 8.90 -23.40 9.04
N LEU A 167 8.16 -22.43 9.59
CA LEU A 167 7.39 -21.44 8.84
C LEU A 167 8.26 -20.28 8.33
N GLU A 168 9.12 -19.74 9.19
CA GLU A 168 10.00 -18.60 8.96
C GLU A 168 11.35 -18.81 9.65
N PRO A 169 12.27 -19.56 9.02
CA PRO A 169 13.51 -19.99 9.65
C PRO A 169 14.46 -18.83 10.02
N ALA A 170 14.31 -17.66 9.38
CA ALA A 170 15.13 -16.49 9.70
C ALA A 170 14.71 -15.77 10.97
N ILE A 171 13.51 -16.01 11.49
CA ILE A 171 13.04 -15.37 12.73
C ILE A 171 13.72 -16.02 13.94
N ASP A 172 14.22 -15.21 14.88
CA ASP A 172 14.81 -15.69 16.13
C ASP A 172 13.80 -16.61 16.87
N PRO A 173 14.11 -17.89 17.04
CA PRO A 173 13.20 -18.87 17.64
C PRO A 173 12.93 -18.65 19.15
N ARG A 174 13.61 -17.65 19.77
CA ARG A 174 13.35 -17.24 21.17
C ARG A 174 12.17 -16.29 21.29
N LEU A 175 11.69 -15.72 20.17
CA LEU A 175 10.56 -14.81 20.16
C LEU A 175 9.24 -15.56 20.39
N HIS A 176 8.30 -14.88 21.02
CA HIS A 176 6.90 -15.29 20.99
C HIS A 176 6.29 -14.90 19.66
N ALA A 177 5.59 -15.81 19.01
CA ALA A 177 5.05 -15.58 17.67
C ALA A 177 3.59 -16.01 17.53
N TRP A 178 2.87 -15.31 16.64
CA TRP A 178 1.49 -15.63 16.26
C TRP A 178 1.32 -15.43 14.75
N LEU A 179 0.76 -16.43 14.10
CA LEU A 179 0.32 -16.31 12.72
C LEU A 179 -1.03 -15.61 12.67
N LEU A 180 -1.18 -14.65 11.77
CA LEU A 180 -2.45 -14.06 11.35
C LEU A 180 -2.84 -14.62 9.98
N PRO A 181 -3.71 -15.64 9.94
CA PRO A 181 -4.09 -16.28 8.70
C PRO A 181 -4.85 -15.34 7.76
N GLY A 182 -4.71 -15.55 6.45
CA GLY A 182 -5.43 -14.77 5.44
C GLY A 182 -4.89 -13.37 5.15
N GLU A 183 -4.03 -12.82 6.01
CA GLU A 183 -3.30 -11.58 5.73
C GLU A 183 -2.24 -11.78 4.65
N GLY A 184 -1.68 -10.67 4.15
CA GLY A 184 -0.68 -10.78 3.10
C GLY A 184 0.03 -9.48 2.77
N GLN A 185 0.56 -9.46 1.56
CA GLN A 185 1.24 -8.30 0.99
C GLN A 185 1.02 -8.20 -0.51
N ILE A 186 1.10 -6.97 -0.99
CA ILE A 186 1.11 -6.64 -2.41
C ILE A 186 2.45 -5.99 -2.76
N LEU A 187 2.84 -6.02 -4.03
CA LEU A 187 4.09 -5.42 -4.53
C LEU A 187 3.82 -4.04 -5.17
N PRO A 188 3.98 -2.92 -4.44
CA PRO A 188 3.65 -1.57 -4.90
C PRO A 188 4.31 -1.20 -6.23
N LEU A 189 5.62 -1.49 -6.35
CA LEU A 189 6.42 -1.16 -7.51
C LEU A 189 6.01 -1.91 -8.80
N GLN A 190 5.26 -3.01 -8.66
CA GLN A 190 4.73 -3.76 -9.80
C GLN A 190 3.28 -3.36 -10.09
N VAL A 191 2.43 -3.29 -9.07
CA VAL A 191 0.99 -3.07 -9.24
C VAL A 191 0.67 -1.66 -9.74
N LEU A 192 1.35 -0.62 -9.23
CA LEU A 192 1.04 0.75 -9.65
C LEU A 192 1.30 1.01 -11.14
N PRO A 193 2.45 0.62 -11.71
CA PRO A 193 2.65 0.72 -13.17
C PRO A 193 1.73 -0.20 -13.96
N ALA A 194 1.44 -1.41 -13.48
CA ALA A 194 0.55 -2.35 -14.15
C ALA A 194 -0.89 -1.82 -14.28
N LEU A 195 -1.40 -1.15 -13.24
CA LEU A 195 -2.71 -0.46 -13.31
C LEU A 195 -2.74 0.60 -14.43
N CYS A 196 -1.68 1.42 -14.55
CA CYS A 196 -1.58 2.39 -15.64
C CYS A 196 -1.55 1.71 -17.02
N ALA A 197 -0.78 0.65 -17.15
CA ALA A 197 -0.63 -0.08 -18.42
C ALA A 197 -1.91 -0.82 -18.83
N ALA A 198 -2.69 -1.30 -17.84
CA ALA A 198 -3.95 -1.98 -18.07
C ALA A 198 -5.12 -1.03 -18.34
N ALA A 199 -5.06 0.22 -17.90
CA ALA A 199 -6.09 1.25 -18.11
C ALA A 199 -6.03 1.80 -19.57
N ARG A 200 -6.47 0.97 -20.52
CA ARG A 200 -6.42 1.29 -21.95
C ARG A 200 -7.36 2.45 -22.29
N GLY A 201 -6.91 3.34 -23.19
CA GLY A 201 -7.71 4.49 -23.61
C GLY A 201 -7.72 5.67 -22.63
N VAL A 202 -7.17 5.53 -21.43
CA VAL A 202 -7.04 6.64 -20.47
C VAL A 202 -5.99 7.64 -20.96
N ARG A 203 -6.33 8.92 -20.93
CA ARG A 203 -5.40 10.01 -21.24
C ARG A 203 -4.64 10.41 -19.99
N TRP A 204 -3.41 9.93 -19.84
CA TRP A 204 -2.51 10.31 -18.77
C TRP A 204 -1.80 11.64 -19.09
N ARG A 205 -2.03 12.66 -18.25
CA ARG A 205 -1.42 14.00 -18.32
C ARG A 205 -0.38 14.15 -17.22
N TRP A 206 0.76 13.51 -17.44
CA TRP A 206 1.92 13.62 -16.54
C TRP A 206 2.55 15.01 -16.62
N GLY A 207 3.22 15.46 -15.56
CA GLY A 207 3.83 16.79 -15.46
C GLY A 207 2.83 17.93 -15.24
N HIS A 208 1.56 17.63 -14.94
CA HIS A 208 0.52 18.63 -14.76
C HIS A 208 0.08 18.71 -13.31
N THR A 209 0.45 19.80 -12.63
CA THR A 209 -0.04 20.11 -11.29
C THR A 209 -1.50 20.56 -11.37
N VAL A 210 -2.33 20.09 -10.46
CA VAL A 210 -3.72 20.53 -10.29
C VAL A 210 -3.78 21.49 -9.10
N ALA A 211 -4.28 22.69 -9.34
CA ALA A 211 -4.44 23.73 -8.31
C ALA A 211 -5.70 23.50 -7.47
N SER A 212 -6.84 23.23 -8.11
CA SER A 212 -8.11 22.96 -7.42
C SER A 212 -9.02 22.04 -8.24
N VAL A 213 -9.99 21.41 -7.55
CA VAL A 213 -11.00 20.54 -8.16
C VAL A 213 -12.37 20.95 -7.65
N GLY A 214 -13.24 21.33 -8.59
CA GLY A 214 -14.64 21.69 -8.34
C GLY A 214 -15.60 20.76 -9.06
N ALA A 215 -16.90 21.00 -8.89
CA ALA A 215 -17.96 20.27 -9.58
C ALA A 215 -17.79 20.41 -11.10
N GLY A 216 -17.56 19.30 -11.78
CA GLY A 216 -17.37 19.26 -13.24
C GLY A 216 -16.11 19.97 -13.75
N CYS A 217 -15.16 20.36 -12.91
CA CYS A 217 -13.98 21.09 -13.40
C CYS A 217 -12.70 20.78 -12.62
N ILE A 218 -11.58 20.84 -13.33
CA ILE A 218 -10.22 20.74 -12.79
C ILE A 218 -9.44 21.99 -13.23
N VAL A 219 -8.90 22.73 -12.28
CA VAL A 219 -8.03 23.89 -12.55
C VAL A 219 -6.58 23.44 -12.43
N LEU A 220 -5.83 23.62 -13.50
CA LEU A 220 -4.41 23.28 -13.56
C LEU A 220 -3.54 24.39 -12.94
N GLY A 221 -2.32 24.05 -12.58
CA GLY A 221 -1.37 24.99 -11.98
C GLY A 221 -0.99 26.19 -12.87
N ASP A 222 -1.19 26.08 -14.17
CA ASP A 222 -1.00 27.16 -15.16
C ASP A 222 -2.26 28.05 -15.34
N GLY A 223 -3.33 27.80 -14.57
CA GLY A 223 -4.58 28.55 -14.58
C GLY A 223 -5.61 28.06 -15.60
N ARG A 224 -5.29 27.08 -16.47
CA ARG A 224 -6.27 26.49 -17.38
C ARG A 224 -7.31 25.68 -16.61
N THR A 225 -8.57 25.79 -17.03
CA THR A 225 -9.69 25.00 -16.50
C THR A 225 -10.16 24.00 -17.54
N GLU A 226 -10.21 22.75 -17.13
CA GLU A 226 -10.72 21.65 -17.93
C GLU A 226 -12.09 21.21 -17.37
N HIS A 227 -13.06 20.94 -18.26
CA HIS A 227 -14.44 20.62 -17.89
C HIS A 227 -14.75 19.15 -18.16
N PHE A 228 -15.52 18.55 -17.23
CA PHE A 228 -15.89 17.14 -17.22
C PHE A 228 -17.35 16.98 -16.76
N ASP A 229 -17.95 15.85 -17.05
CA ASP A 229 -19.24 15.48 -16.44
C ASP A 229 -19.07 15.17 -14.95
N LEU A 230 -17.91 14.57 -14.60
CA LEU A 230 -17.50 14.30 -13.22
C LEU A 230 -16.00 14.61 -13.04
N ALA A 231 -15.67 15.41 -12.05
CA ALA A 231 -14.30 15.62 -11.58
C ALA A 231 -14.06 14.75 -10.32
N ILE A 232 -12.92 14.06 -10.27
CA ILE A 232 -12.54 13.20 -9.14
C ILE A 232 -11.25 13.72 -8.52
N ASP A 233 -11.28 14.05 -7.21
CA ASP A 233 -10.12 14.51 -6.45
C ASP A 233 -9.55 13.41 -5.56
N VAL A 234 -8.37 12.91 -5.94
CA VAL A 234 -7.60 11.91 -5.19
C VAL A 234 -6.12 12.31 -5.06
N ARG A 235 -5.86 13.61 -4.96
CA ARG A 235 -4.50 14.20 -4.91
C ARG A 235 -3.71 13.92 -3.62
N GLY A 236 -4.29 13.23 -2.63
CA GLY A 236 -3.65 13.02 -1.34
C GLY A 236 -3.28 14.36 -0.67
N THR A 237 -2.02 14.57 -0.28
CA THR A 237 -1.57 15.84 0.31
C THR A 237 -1.68 17.04 -0.64
N GLY A 238 -1.78 16.82 -1.94
CA GLY A 238 -2.00 17.86 -2.95
C GLY A 238 -3.43 18.39 -3.02
N ALA A 239 -4.36 17.85 -2.23
CA ALA A 239 -5.75 18.33 -2.18
C ALA A 239 -5.94 19.59 -1.31
N ARG A 240 -4.88 20.12 -0.73
CA ARG A 240 -4.95 21.41 -0.02
C ARG A 240 -5.02 22.60 -0.98
N PRO A 241 -5.72 23.66 -0.61
CA PRO A 241 -6.53 23.85 0.61
C PRO A 241 -7.95 23.29 0.55
N ASP A 242 -8.35 22.63 -0.56
CA ASP A 242 -9.72 22.15 -0.76
C ASP A 242 -10.17 21.14 0.31
N LEU A 243 -9.22 20.38 0.86
CA LEU A 243 -9.42 19.42 1.95
C LEU A 243 -8.44 19.69 3.10
N PRO A 244 -8.85 19.46 4.37
CA PRO A 244 -7.97 19.64 5.54
C PRO A 244 -6.97 18.49 5.71
N VAL A 245 -6.30 18.10 4.63
CA VAL A 245 -5.32 17.01 4.63
C VAL A 245 -4.00 17.51 5.18
N ARG A 246 -3.39 16.71 6.07
CA ARG A 246 -2.00 16.92 6.51
C ARG A 246 -1.11 15.77 6.04
N GLY A 247 0.16 16.05 5.91
CA GLY A 247 1.18 15.03 5.66
C GLY A 247 1.69 14.45 6.97
N VAL A 248 1.70 13.12 7.08
CA VAL A 248 2.38 12.41 8.20
C VAL A 248 3.59 11.69 7.64
N ARG A 249 4.78 12.09 8.09
CA ARG A 249 6.06 11.59 7.62
C ARG A 249 6.24 10.12 7.97
N GLY A 250 6.59 9.32 6.96
CA GLY A 250 6.95 7.91 7.09
C GLY A 250 8.28 7.63 6.43
N GLU A 251 9.14 6.92 7.13
CA GLU A 251 10.49 6.55 6.67
C GLU A 251 10.63 5.05 6.64
N VAL A 252 11.26 4.53 5.60
CA VAL A 252 11.51 3.10 5.40
C VAL A 252 12.96 2.86 5.00
N VAL A 253 13.44 1.64 5.29
CA VAL A 253 14.79 1.17 4.95
C VAL A 253 14.65 -0.04 4.04
N TRP A 254 15.37 -0.05 2.94
CA TRP A 254 15.50 -1.18 2.03
C TRP A 254 16.82 -1.87 2.25
N LEU A 255 16.78 -3.16 2.52
CA LEU A 255 17.97 -4.01 2.65
C LEU A 255 18.02 -5.00 1.51
N GLN A 256 19.24 -5.33 1.09
CA GLN A 256 19.53 -6.54 0.33
C GLN A 256 20.13 -7.57 1.30
N ALA A 257 19.47 -8.70 1.45
CA ALA A 257 19.76 -9.72 2.44
C ALA A 257 19.79 -11.14 1.81
N PRO A 258 20.79 -11.44 0.94
CA PRO A 258 20.90 -12.75 0.32
C PRO A 258 21.03 -13.84 1.39
N GLY A 259 20.26 -14.91 1.23
CA GLY A 259 20.29 -16.05 2.15
C GLY A 259 19.45 -15.88 3.43
N VAL A 260 18.73 -14.77 3.59
CA VAL A 260 17.76 -14.59 4.69
C VAL A 260 16.36 -15.01 4.21
N PRO A 261 15.91 -16.24 4.51
CA PRO A 261 14.64 -16.77 4.01
C PRO A 261 13.47 -16.19 4.82
N LEU A 262 12.88 -15.12 4.31
CA LEU A 262 11.66 -14.52 4.85
C LEU A 262 10.54 -14.62 3.81
N HIS A 263 9.41 -15.24 4.19
CA HIS A 263 8.32 -15.52 3.26
C HIS A 263 7.09 -14.63 3.48
N ARG A 264 6.89 -14.15 4.69
CA ARG A 264 5.70 -13.39 5.16
C ARG A 264 6.08 -12.06 5.76
N PRO A 265 5.19 -11.07 5.73
CA PRO A 265 5.35 -9.87 6.54
C PRO A 265 5.43 -10.22 8.03
N VAL A 266 6.35 -9.60 8.73
CA VAL A 266 6.53 -9.73 10.17
C VAL A 266 6.28 -8.39 10.84
N ARG A 267 5.54 -8.37 11.95
CA ARG A 267 5.34 -7.18 12.80
C ARG A 267 5.92 -7.45 14.18
N LEU A 268 6.81 -6.59 14.62
CA LEU A 268 7.31 -6.60 15.99
C LEU A 268 6.34 -5.82 16.90
N LEU A 269 5.79 -6.51 17.88
CA LEU A 269 5.00 -5.92 18.95
C LEU A 269 5.94 -5.39 20.03
N HIS A 270 6.29 -4.12 19.91
CA HIS A 270 7.16 -3.43 20.85
C HIS A 270 6.46 -2.18 21.40
N PRO A 271 6.59 -1.87 22.71
CA PRO A 271 5.83 -0.77 23.34
C PRO A 271 6.09 0.62 22.75
N ARG A 272 7.29 0.84 22.17
CA ARG A 272 7.72 2.13 21.62
C ARG A 272 7.81 2.19 20.11
N HIS A 273 8.03 1.04 19.45
CA HIS A 273 8.32 1.00 18.03
C HIS A 273 7.41 0.00 17.32
N ARG A 274 6.67 0.48 16.33
CA ARG A 274 5.85 -0.36 15.45
C ARG A 274 6.65 -0.65 14.20
N VAL A 275 7.39 -1.75 14.23
CA VAL A 275 8.25 -2.12 13.12
C VAL A 275 7.65 -3.29 12.38
N TYR A 276 7.63 -3.19 11.07
CA TYR A 276 7.34 -4.29 10.18
C TYR A 276 8.57 -4.60 9.31
N ILE A 277 8.70 -5.87 8.94
CA ILE A 277 9.75 -6.41 8.10
C ILE A 277 9.06 -7.17 6.99
N VAL A 278 9.24 -6.75 5.74
CA VAL A 278 8.44 -7.24 4.63
C VAL A 278 9.33 -7.74 3.51
N PRO A 279 9.24 -9.04 3.15
CA PRO A 279 10.05 -9.61 2.08
C PRO A 279 9.66 -9.05 0.71
N ARG A 280 10.68 -8.91 -0.15
CA ARG A 280 10.58 -8.47 -1.53
C ARG A 280 11.30 -9.42 -2.47
N PRO A 281 11.00 -9.41 -3.78
CA PRO A 281 11.78 -10.15 -4.77
C PRO A 281 13.27 -9.79 -4.72
N CYS A 282 14.13 -10.71 -5.20
CA CYS A 282 15.57 -10.49 -5.35
C CYS A 282 16.27 -10.25 -4.01
N ASP A 283 15.92 -11.02 -2.99
CA ASP A 283 16.52 -10.96 -1.65
C ASP A 283 16.45 -9.56 -1.00
N HIS A 284 15.45 -8.76 -1.37
CA HIS A 284 15.24 -7.49 -0.72
C HIS A 284 14.26 -7.63 0.45
N ILE A 285 14.46 -6.79 1.44
CA ILE A 285 13.60 -6.67 2.63
C ILE A 285 13.33 -5.18 2.86
N VAL A 286 12.06 -4.82 3.06
CA VAL A 286 11.65 -3.48 3.47
C VAL A 286 11.37 -3.48 4.96
N ILE A 287 12.02 -2.56 5.67
CA ILE A 287 11.78 -2.31 7.09
C ILE A 287 11.07 -0.97 7.22
N GLY A 288 10.01 -0.91 7.98
CA GLY A 288 9.27 0.33 8.24
C GLY A 288 8.41 0.24 9.49
N ALA A 289 7.77 1.29 9.80
CA ALA A 289 8.04 2.64 9.33
C ALA A 289 7.93 3.61 10.50
N SER A 290 8.68 4.69 10.40
CA SER A 290 8.46 5.80 11.31
C SER A 290 7.06 6.40 11.10
N GLU A 291 6.56 7.05 12.12
CA GLU A 291 5.29 7.79 12.10
C GLU A 291 5.52 9.11 12.84
N ILE A 292 5.73 10.17 12.08
CA ILE A 292 6.17 11.46 12.61
C ILE A 292 5.18 12.53 12.13
N GLU A 293 4.58 13.25 13.07
CA GLU A 293 3.71 14.39 12.78
C GLU A 293 4.56 15.56 12.25
N SER A 294 4.94 15.45 10.99
CA SER A 294 5.76 16.42 10.28
C SER A 294 5.52 16.31 8.78
N GLU A 295 5.61 17.43 8.08
CA GLU A 295 5.55 17.49 6.61
C GLU A 295 6.94 17.64 5.98
N ASP A 296 8.00 17.45 6.76
CA ASP A 296 9.36 17.48 6.27
C ASP A 296 9.61 16.31 5.31
N ARG A 297 10.09 16.60 4.10
CA ARG A 297 10.43 15.64 3.04
C ARG A 297 11.94 15.42 2.90
N SER A 298 12.74 15.90 3.85
CA SER A 298 14.18 15.66 3.88
C SER A 298 14.48 14.15 3.97
N PRO A 299 15.71 13.72 3.66
CA PRO A 299 16.11 12.32 3.78
C PRO A 299 15.84 11.72 5.16
N VAL A 300 15.85 10.39 5.24
CA VAL A 300 15.63 9.62 6.47
C VAL A 300 16.57 10.08 7.57
N SER A 301 16.01 10.29 8.77
CA SER A 301 16.80 10.72 9.93
C SER A 301 17.67 9.58 10.46
N LEU A 302 18.85 9.92 11.00
CA LEU A 302 19.71 8.94 11.67
C LEU A 302 18.96 8.18 12.77
N ARG A 303 18.12 8.88 13.53
CA ARG A 303 17.34 8.28 14.61
C ARG A 303 16.42 7.19 14.08
N SER A 304 15.61 7.50 13.09
CA SER A 304 14.66 6.53 12.49
C SER A 304 15.40 5.35 11.87
N ALA A 305 16.49 5.60 11.14
CA ALA A 305 17.29 4.55 10.53
C ALA A 305 17.83 3.57 11.60
N VAL A 306 18.42 4.08 12.67
CA VAL A 306 18.97 3.26 13.75
C VAL A 306 17.87 2.48 14.47
N GLU A 307 16.76 3.12 14.82
CA GLU A 307 15.65 2.48 15.54
C GLU A 307 15.01 1.36 14.70
N LEU A 308 14.74 1.61 13.41
CA LEU A 308 14.13 0.62 12.52
C LEU A 308 15.05 -0.58 12.28
N MET A 309 16.33 -0.33 11.97
CA MET A 309 17.30 -1.40 11.68
C MET A 309 17.61 -2.24 12.93
N ALA A 310 17.79 -1.62 14.10
CA ALA A 310 18.04 -2.33 15.34
C ALA A 310 16.85 -3.21 15.75
N ALA A 311 15.64 -2.69 15.59
CA ALA A 311 14.43 -3.47 15.84
C ALA A 311 14.29 -4.66 14.88
N ALA A 312 14.56 -4.47 13.59
CA ALA A 312 14.52 -5.55 12.60
C ALA A 312 15.59 -6.62 12.86
N GLN A 313 16.81 -6.22 13.18
CA GLN A 313 17.91 -7.14 13.53
C GLN A 313 17.59 -7.96 14.79
N SER A 314 16.87 -7.38 15.76
CA SER A 314 16.44 -8.13 16.95
C SER A 314 15.45 -9.25 16.67
N VAL A 315 14.76 -9.17 15.52
CA VAL A 315 13.79 -10.17 15.04
C VAL A 315 14.45 -11.18 14.10
N LEU A 316 15.29 -10.68 13.17
CA LEU A 316 16.04 -11.48 12.21
C LEU A 316 17.54 -11.20 12.40
N PRO A 317 18.24 -11.97 13.24
CA PRO A 317 19.65 -11.72 13.55
C PRO A 317 20.57 -11.74 12.34
N GLU A 318 20.23 -12.53 11.32
CA GLU A 318 21.01 -12.66 10.07
C GLU A 318 21.02 -11.36 9.23
N LEU A 319 20.15 -10.40 9.53
CA LEU A 319 20.20 -9.06 8.91
C LEU A 319 21.45 -8.26 9.29
N ALA A 320 22.24 -8.70 10.25
CA ALA A 320 23.49 -8.05 10.63
C ALA A 320 24.44 -7.82 9.45
N GLU A 321 24.45 -8.74 8.46
CA GLU A 321 25.29 -8.68 7.28
C GLU A 321 24.55 -8.16 6.02
N ALA A 322 23.28 -7.80 6.12
CA ALA A 322 22.52 -7.22 5.02
C ALA A 322 23.09 -5.85 4.60
N ARG A 323 22.90 -5.50 3.34
CA ARG A 323 23.36 -4.22 2.79
C ARG A 323 22.20 -3.22 2.72
N ILE A 324 22.41 -2.02 3.23
CA ILE A 324 21.46 -0.91 3.09
C ILE A 324 21.56 -0.42 1.64
N VAL A 325 20.49 -0.63 0.87
CA VAL A 325 20.47 -0.26 -0.55
C VAL A 325 19.67 1.01 -0.83
N HIS A 326 18.69 1.32 0.02
CA HIS A 326 17.90 2.55 -0.14
C HIS A 326 17.28 2.98 1.19
N LEU A 327 17.16 4.29 1.38
CA LEU A 327 16.45 4.95 2.48
C LEU A 327 15.43 5.90 1.86
N GLU A 328 14.17 5.78 2.23
CA GLU A 328 13.10 6.53 1.59
C GLU A 328 12.20 7.20 2.61
N THR A 329 11.77 8.44 2.28
CA THR A 329 10.83 9.25 3.07
C THR A 329 9.64 9.63 2.20
N ASN A 330 8.43 9.58 2.75
CA ASN A 330 7.26 10.12 2.07
C ASN A 330 6.20 10.58 3.10
N LEU A 331 5.18 11.29 2.61
CA LEU A 331 4.08 11.82 3.43
C LEU A 331 2.79 11.04 3.20
N ARG A 332 2.25 10.45 4.26
CA ARG A 332 0.93 9.83 4.25
C ARG A 332 -0.14 10.93 4.29
N PRO A 333 -1.12 10.94 3.39
CA PRO A 333 -2.23 11.88 3.46
C PRO A 333 -3.18 11.49 4.59
N ALA A 334 -3.27 12.31 5.63
CA ALA A 334 -4.13 12.09 6.78
C ALA A 334 -5.15 13.23 6.94
N LEU A 335 -6.41 12.89 7.20
CA LEU A 335 -7.41 13.83 7.67
C LEU A 335 -7.25 14.06 9.20
N PRO A 336 -7.88 15.07 9.78
CA PRO A 336 -7.71 15.38 11.20
C PRO A 336 -8.02 14.24 12.16
N ASP A 337 -8.98 13.38 11.79
CA ASP A 337 -9.44 12.20 12.53
C ASP A 337 -8.68 10.91 12.17
N ASN A 338 -7.75 10.95 11.19
CA ASN A 338 -7.04 9.81 10.61
C ASN A 338 -7.94 8.77 9.90
N GLU A 339 -9.20 9.11 9.66
CA GLU A 339 -10.14 8.22 8.96
C GLU A 339 -10.26 8.61 7.48
N PRO A 340 -10.39 7.64 6.56
CA PRO A 340 -10.62 7.94 5.15
C PRO A 340 -12.02 8.51 4.94
N ARG A 341 -12.14 9.39 3.94
CA ARG A 341 -13.42 10.03 3.62
C ARG A 341 -13.72 9.95 2.14
N ILE A 342 -14.98 9.64 1.84
CA ILE A 342 -15.59 9.76 0.52
C ILE A 342 -16.60 10.90 0.61
N GLU A 343 -16.48 11.89 -0.26
CA GLU A 343 -17.43 12.99 -0.42
C GLU A 343 -17.94 12.98 -1.86
N HIS A 344 -19.25 12.92 -2.05
CA HIS A 344 -19.87 13.02 -3.35
C HIS A 344 -20.89 14.15 -3.36
N MET A 345 -20.83 14.95 -4.41
CA MET A 345 -21.84 15.94 -4.79
C MET A 345 -21.96 15.95 -6.32
N ASP A 346 -23.00 16.56 -6.84
CA ASP A 346 -23.20 16.60 -8.29
C ASP A 346 -21.96 17.13 -9.02
N GLY A 347 -21.44 16.35 -9.96
CA GLY A 347 -20.23 16.65 -10.71
C GLY A 347 -18.90 16.52 -9.96
N LEU A 348 -18.86 16.10 -8.68
CA LEU A 348 -17.62 15.99 -7.91
C LEU A 348 -17.60 14.76 -6.99
N LEU A 349 -16.53 13.97 -7.09
CA LEU A 349 -16.20 12.89 -6.14
C LEU A 349 -14.84 13.17 -5.50
N ARG A 350 -14.73 13.05 -4.19
CA ARG A 350 -13.46 13.14 -3.45
C ARG A 350 -13.23 11.88 -2.63
N ILE A 351 -12.02 11.33 -2.69
CA ILE A 351 -11.58 10.23 -1.81
C ILE A 351 -10.20 10.57 -1.27
N ASN A 352 -10.07 10.71 0.05
CA ASN A 352 -8.79 11.08 0.66
C ASN A 352 -8.68 10.58 2.11
N GLY A 353 -7.54 10.83 2.76
CA GLY A 353 -7.34 10.51 4.17
C GLY A 353 -7.00 9.04 4.45
N LEU A 354 -6.47 8.30 3.48
CA LEU A 354 -6.15 6.88 3.65
C LEU A 354 -5.01 6.63 4.65
N TYR A 355 -4.26 7.68 5.02
CA TYR A 355 -3.24 7.66 6.06
C TYR A 355 -2.28 6.46 5.89
N ARG A 356 -2.21 5.58 6.88
CA ARG A 356 -1.36 4.39 6.88
C ARG A 356 -1.99 3.17 6.19
N HIS A 357 -3.29 3.25 5.87
CA HIS A 357 -4.08 2.12 5.38
C HIS A 357 -4.26 2.11 3.85
N GLY A 358 -3.50 2.92 3.11
CA GLY A 358 -3.72 3.14 1.68
C GLY A 358 -3.89 1.86 0.87
N TRP A 359 -2.93 0.95 0.91
CA TRP A 359 -3.01 -0.32 0.20
C TRP A 359 -4.12 -1.24 0.71
N LEU A 360 -4.35 -1.22 2.02
CA LEU A 360 -5.39 -2.04 2.61
C LEU A 360 -6.79 -1.60 2.20
N LEU A 361 -7.07 -0.30 2.10
CA LEU A 361 -8.44 0.21 1.95
C LEU A 361 -8.79 0.66 0.53
N ALA A 362 -7.80 0.96 -0.32
CA ALA A 362 -8.03 1.61 -1.60
C ALA A 362 -9.08 0.91 -2.50
N PRO A 363 -9.08 -0.41 -2.71
CA PRO A 363 -10.08 -1.05 -3.55
C PRO A 363 -11.52 -0.86 -3.04
N ALA A 364 -11.74 -1.04 -1.74
CA ALA A 364 -13.07 -0.89 -1.15
C ALA A 364 -13.55 0.57 -1.24
N LEU A 365 -12.67 1.54 -0.92
CA LEU A 365 -13.01 2.97 -1.03
C LEU A 365 -13.28 3.41 -2.46
N VAL A 366 -12.55 2.88 -3.44
CA VAL A 366 -12.84 3.14 -4.86
C VAL A 366 -14.20 2.57 -5.24
N GLN A 367 -14.51 1.35 -4.84
CA GLN A 367 -15.81 0.74 -5.10
C GLN A 367 -16.95 1.58 -4.50
N ASP A 368 -16.83 1.97 -3.22
CA ASP A 368 -17.83 2.78 -2.53
C ASP A 368 -17.98 4.17 -3.16
N GLY A 369 -16.88 4.80 -3.55
CA GLY A 369 -16.89 6.07 -4.26
C GLY A 369 -17.59 6.00 -5.61
N LEU A 370 -17.37 4.92 -6.38
CA LEU A 370 -18.05 4.70 -7.67
C LEU A 370 -19.54 4.44 -7.49
N VAL A 371 -19.94 3.72 -6.43
CA VAL A 371 -21.35 3.53 -6.07
C VAL A 371 -21.99 4.87 -5.68
N ALA A 372 -21.34 5.65 -4.83
CA ALA A 372 -21.82 6.97 -4.42
C ALA A 372 -22.00 7.92 -5.61
N ALA A 373 -21.13 7.83 -6.62
CA ALA A 373 -21.21 8.63 -7.85
C ALA A 373 -22.17 8.05 -8.91
N GLY A 374 -22.87 6.96 -8.63
CA GLY A 374 -23.80 6.33 -9.57
C GLY A 374 -23.13 5.68 -10.80
N LEU A 375 -21.80 5.43 -10.72
CA LEU A 375 -21.01 4.83 -11.79
C LEU A 375 -20.89 3.29 -11.66
N ARG A 376 -21.38 2.74 -10.57
CA ARG A 376 -21.41 1.31 -10.27
C ARG A 376 -22.63 0.96 -9.43
N GLU A 377 -23.20 -0.21 -9.65
CA GLU A 377 -24.24 -0.73 -8.77
C GLU A 377 -23.66 -1.20 -7.42
N PRO A 378 -24.42 -1.07 -6.33
CA PRO A 378 -24.04 -1.63 -5.03
C PRO A 378 -23.81 -3.14 -5.17
N SER A 379 -22.71 -3.65 -4.63
CA SER A 379 -22.51 -5.10 -4.49
C SER A 379 -23.33 -5.61 -3.29
N GLU A 380 -23.84 -6.84 -3.36
CA GLU A 380 -24.58 -7.49 -2.25
C GLU A 380 -23.79 -7.49 -0.94
N ASP A 381 -22.46 -7.48 -1.02
CA ASP A 381 -21.58 -7.45 0.13
C ASP A 381 -21.45 -6.07 0.81
N ALA A 382 -21.86 -4.99 0.17
CA ALA A 382 -21.89 -3.65 0.79
C ALA A 382 -23.07 -3.47 1.75
N ALA A 383 -24.06 -4.35 1.70
CA ALA A 383 -25.26 -4.30 2.56
C ALA A 383 -25.05 -4.88 3.97
N HIS A 384 -23.88 -5.49 4.24
CA HIS A 384 -23.57 -6.17 5.51
C HIS A 384 -22.32 -5.58 6.22
N ALA A 385 -21.88 -4.39 5.81
CA ALA A 385 -20.72 -3.67 6.39
C ALA A 385 -21.14 -2.54 7.33
#